data_6597760c2c1d981a8ce99b868e108e61
#
_entry.id   6597760c2c1d981a8ce99b868e108e61
#
_cell.length_a   1.000
_cell.length_b   1.000
_cell.length_c   1.000
_cell.angle_alpha   90.00
_cell.angle_beta   90.00
_cell.angle_gamma   90.00
#
_symmetry.space_group_name_H-M   'P 1'
#
loop_
_entity.id
_entity.type
_entity.pdbx_description
1 polymer ?
#
loop_
_entity_poly.entity_id
_entity_poly.type
_entity_poly.pdbx_seq_one_letter_code
_entity_poly.pdbx_strand_id
1 'polypeptide(L)'
;MKNKLPFALIIIVLTFITTDCRNKAKEAETKKAETVNLAKDSSNKFIMSIDESTIIWSGYKPTGSHTGTINLSHGELTINDGKIESGTFNVDMASLKDSEANARLEKHLKSVDFFDVQKYPFASFKITGFENVNDKTLLSGNLTLKDTTNNVTFPVSVFHTNDSVKVESETFTIDRSKWNVRYGSRSFFDNLGEKYINDDIELTIVVKGKKE
;
A
#
# COMPACT_ATOMS: atom_id res chain seq x y z
N MET A 1 53.40 45.23 -37.89
CA MET A 1 51.96 45.17 -37.75
C MET A 1 51.63 43.96 -36.90
N LYS A 2 51.23 44.15 -35.63
CA LYS A 2 50.95 43.06 -34.66
C LYS A 2 49.45 42.85 -34.59
N ASN A 3 48.96 41.73 -35.13
CA ASN A 3 47.55 41.31 -35.01
C ASN A 3 47.30 40.73 -33.61
N LYS A 4 46.50 41.41 -32.83
CA LYS A 4 45.97 40.89 -31.55
C LYS A 4 44.65 40.20 -31.82
N LEU A 5 44.62 38.89 -31.62
CA LEU A 5 43.42 38.08 -31.67
C LEU A 5 42.71 38.17 -30.31
N PRO A 6 41.42 38.52 -30.21
CA PRO A 6 40.71 38.55 -28.92
C PRO A 6 40.34 37.12 -28.53
N PHE A 7 40.74 36.69 -27.33
CA PHE A 7 40.38 35.46 -26.70
C PHE A 7 38.96 35.56 -26.16
N ALA A 8 37.98 34.99 -26.87
CA ALA A 8 36.61 34.96 -26.42
C ALA A 8 36.45 33.81 -25.40
N LEU A 9 36.26 34.16 -24.14
CA LEU A 9 35.99 33.25 -23.04
C LEU A 9 34.54 32.78 -23.13
N ILE A 10 34.31 31.58 -23.64
CA ILE A 10 32.99 30.96 -23.64
C ILE A 10 32.75 30.34 -22.26
N ILE A 11 31.92 31.03 -21.45
CA ILE A 11 31.42 30.46 -20.18
C ILE A 11 30.28 29.53 -20.50
N ILE A 12 30.54 28.22 -20.45
CA ILE A 12 29.51 27.18 -20.51
C ILE A 12 28.84 27.12 -19.13
N VAL A 13 27.66 27.74 -19.02
CA VAL A 13 26.79 27.56 -17.85
C VAL A 13 26.17 26.18 -17.92
N LEU A 14 26.74 25.24 -17.16
CA LEU A 14 26.19 23.91 -16.99
C LEU A 14 24.98 24.01 -16.05
N THR A 15 23.78 24.15 -16.61
CA THR A 15 22.54 24.06 -15.86
C THR A 15 22.32 22.62 -15.42
N PHE A 16 22.61 22.33 -14.15
CA PHE A 16 22.18 21.09 -13.50
C PHE A 16 20.64 21.12 -13.40
N ILE A 17 19.98 20.42 -14.32
CA ILE A 17 18.57 20.08 -14.16
C ILE A 17 18.52 18.95 -13.15
N THR A 18 18.30 19.26 -11.87
CA THR A 18 17.96 18.27 -10.87
C THR A 18 16.52 17.82 -11.15
N THR A 19 16.37 16.77 -11.94
CA THR A 19 15.11 16.03 -11.99
C THR A 19 14.95 15.37 -10.64
N ASP A 20 14.12 15.93 -9.77
CA ASP A 20 13.63 15.27 -8.56
C ASP A 20 12.69 14.12 -8.99
N CYS A 21 13.28 13.04 -9.46
CA CYS A 21 12.59 11.77 -9.63
C CYS A 21 12.36 11.21 -8.22
N ARG A 22 11.30 11.65 -7.53
CA ARG A 22 10.71 10.83 -6.48
C ARG A 22 10.37 9.50 -7.13
N ASN A 23 11.12 8.46 -6.79
CA ASN A 23 10.80 7.09 -7.18
C ASN A 23 9.43 6.75 -6.57
N LYS A 24 8.38 6.94 -7.37
CA LYS A 24 7.02 6.53 -6.98
C LYS A 24 7.05 5.03 -6.75
N ALA A 25 6.47 4.58 -5.65
CA ALA A 25 6.32 3.15 -5.38
C ALA A 25 5.56 2.48 -6.54
N LYS A 26 5.93 1.24 -6.84
CA LYS A 26 5.33 0.49 -7.94
C LYS A 26 3.86 0.20 -7.65
N GLU A 27 2.98 0.41 -8.61
CA GLU A 27 1.58 0.03 -8.47
C GLU A 27 1.45 -1.50 -8.40
N ALA A 28 0.67 -1.97 -7.41
CA ALA A 28 0.30 -3.38 -7.31
C ALA A 28 -0.55 -3.79 -8.51
N GLU A 29 -0.25 -4.94 -9.07
CA GLU A 29 -1.11 -5.49 -10.13
C GLU A 29 -2.51 -5.69 -9.56
N THR A 30 -3.52 -5.13 -10.22
CA THR A 30 -4.92 -5.22 -9.78
C THR A 30 -5.76 -5.94 -10.83
N LYS A 31 -6.47 -6.98 -10.41
CA LYS A 31 -7.35 -7.83 -11.24
C LYS A 31 -8.72 -7.99 -10.58
N LYS A 32 -9.62 -8.69 -11.24
CA LYS A 32 -10.87 -9.15 -10.62
C LYS A 32 -10.56 -10.12 -9.47
N ALA A 33 -11.47 -10.16 -8.49
CA ALA A 33 -11.37 -11.11 -7.37
C ALA A 33 -11.19 -12.55 -7.87
N GLU A 34 -10.33 -13.29 -7.19
CA GLU A 34 -9.98 -14.68 -7.49
C GLU A 34 -10.46 -15.62 -6.39
N THR A 35 -10.37 -16.93 -6.62
CA THR A 35 -10.71 -17.93 -5.60
C THR A 35 -9.69 -17.86 -4.46
N VAL A 36 -10.19 -17.80 -3.24
CA VAL A 36 -9.36 -17.78 -2.03
C VAL A 36 -8.77 -19.17 -1.77
N ASN A 37 -7.50 -19.22 -1.43
CA ASN A 37 -6.85 -20.45 -1.03
C ASN A 37 -7.37 -20.92 0.35
N LEU A 38 -7.56 -22.22 0.49
CA LEU A 38 -7.92 -22.86 1.75
C LEU A 38 -6.69 -23.56 2.35
N ALA A 39 -6.55 -23.46 3.66
CA ALA A 39 -5.52 -24.18 4.40
C ALA A 39 -5.78 -25.71 4.34
N LYS A 40 -4.70 -26.47 4.32
CA LYS A 40 -4.76 -27.92 4.57
C LYS A 40 -4.69 -28.19 6.08
N ASP A 41 -5.21 -29.34 6.50
CA ASP A 41 -5.20 -29.75 7.93
C ASP A 41 -3.77 -29.87 8.49
N SER A 42 -2.77 -30.13 7.64
CA SER A 42 -1.35 -30.26 8.02
C SER A 42 -0.59 -28.95 8.11
N SER A 43 -1.22 -27.83 7.79
CA SER A 43 -0.54 -26.52 7.74
C SER A 43 -0.35 -25.93 9.13
N ASN A 44 0.80 -25.27 9.35
CA ASN A 44 1.04 -24.52 10.58
C ASN A 44 0.27 -23.22 10.54
N LYS A 45 -0.57 -22.96 11.53
CA LYS A 45 -1.34 -21.74 11.68
C LYS A 45 -0.62 -20.75 12.59
N PHE A 46 -0.61 -19.50 12.17
CA PHE A 46 -0.05 -18.37 12.91
C PHE A 46 -1.12 -17.30 13.09
N ILE A 47 -1.24 -16.81 14.32
CA ILE A 47 -2.11 -15.66 14.64
C ILE A 47 -1.27 -14.40 14.71
N MET A 48 -1.71 -13.36 13.98
CA MET A 48 -0.97 -12.09 13.93
C MET A 48 -1.17 -11.30 15.22
N SER A 49 -0.06 -10.76 15.72
CA SER A 49 -0.05 -9.79 16.82
C SER A 49 -0.47 -8.43 16.29
N ILE A 50 -1.55 -7.88 16.80
CA ILE A 50 -2.06 -6.57 16.42
C ILE A 50 -1.05 -5.48 16.80
N ASP A 51 -0.50 -5.55 18.00
CA ASP A 51 0.42 -4.54 18.55
C ASP A 51 1.81 -4.56 17.89
N GLU A 52 2.24 -5.71 17.35
CA GLU A 52 3.52 -5.86 16.69
C GLU A 52 3.43 -5.72 15.16
N SER A 53 2.21 -5.57 14.62
CA SER A 53 1.95 -5.38 13.20
C SER A 53 1.71 -3.91 12.89
N THR A 54 2.16 -3.46 11.73
CA THR A 54 2.04 -2.06 11.31
C THR A 54 1.66 -1.99 9.85
N ILE A 55 0.64 -1.18 9.54
CA ILE A 55 0.28 -0.81 8.17
C ILE A 55 0.42 0.71 8.09
N ILE A 56 1.34 1.17 7.23
CA ILE A 56 1.56 2.58 6.97
C ILE A 56 0.89 2.91 5.64
N TRP A 57 0.16 4.02 5.60
CA TRP A 57 -0.44 4.57 4.40
C TRP A 57 0.13 5.95 4.10
N SER A 58 0.21 6.32 2.80
CA SER A 58 0.48 7.69 2.36
C SER A 58 -0.44 8.07 1.21
N GLY A 59 -0.98 9.28 1.28
CA GLY A 59 -1.83 9.87 0.26
C GLY A 59 -1.29 11.22 -0.20
N TYR A 60 -1.53 11.57 -1.45
CA TYR A 60 -0.91 12.72 -2.12
C TYR A 60 -1.94 13.63 -2.77
N LYS A 61 -1.62 14.91 -2.80
CA LYS A 61 -2.30 15.97 -3.56
C LYS A 61 -1.27 16.96 -4.07
N PRO A 62 -1.56 17.84 -5.04
CA PRO A 62 -0.58 18.80 -5.56
C PRO A 62 0.06 19.67 -4.50
N THR A 63 -0.68 19.96 -3.42
CA THR A 63 -0.25 20.87 -2.34
C THR A 63 0.43 20.16 -1.17
N GLY A 64 0.68 18.85 -1.24
CA GLY A 64 1.35 18.11 -0.18
C GLY A 64 0.88 16.65 -0.06
N SER A 65 1.35 15.99 0.98
CA SER A 65 1.05 14.61 1.29
C SER A 65 0.69 14.45 2.76
N HIS A 66 -0.01 13.37 3.08
CA HIS A 66 -0.24 12.90 4.43
C HIS A 66 0.19 11.45 4.53
N THR A 67 0.73 11.07 5.67
CA THR A 67 1.05 9.69 6.00
C THR A 67 0.49 9.35 7.36
N GLY A 68 0.26 8.08 7.59
CA GLY A 68 -0.27 7.63 8.87
C GLY A 68 -0.28 6.13 9.00
N THR A 69 -1.00 5.66 10.00
CA THR A 69 -1.13 4.23 10.31
C THR A 69 -2.57 3.79 10.34
N ILE A 70 -2.77 2.50 10.14
CA ILE A 70 -4.02 1.81 10.35
C ILE A 70 -3.73 0.42 10.91
N ASN A 71 -4.54 -0.09 11.84
CA ASN A 71 -4.25 -1.31 12.57
C ASN A 71 -5.02 -2.51 12.02
N LEU A 72 -4.46 -3.69 12.19
CA LEU A 72 -5.22 -4.93 12.09
C LEU A 72 -6.25 -4.99 13.24
N SER A 73 -7.40 -5.61 12.97
CA SER A 73 -8.32 -6.09 14.01
C SER A 73 -8.17 -7.59 14.23
N HIS A 74 -7.73 -8.31 13.19
CA HIS A 74 -7.46 -9.75 13.22
C HIS A 74 -6.54 -10.10 12.05
N GLY A 75 -5.72 -11.14 12.23
CA GLY A 75 -4.92 -11.72 11.17
C GLY A 75 -4.57 -13.16 11.46
N GLU A 76 -4.72 -14.01 10.48
CA GLU A 76 -4.25 -15.38 10.49
C GLU A 76 -3.52 -15.72 9.19
N LEU A 77 -2.52 -16.57 9.29
CA LEU A 77 -1.70 -17.03 8.18
C LEU A 77 -1.39 -18.52 8.36
N THR A 78 -1.49 -19.27 7.30
CA THR A 78 -1.06 -20.67 7.31
C THR A 78 0.17 -20.86 6.42
N ILE A 79 1.10 -21.66 6.91
CA ILE A 79 2.33 -22.03 6.21
C ILE A 79 2.40 -23.55 6.11
N ASN A 80 2.65 -24.03 4.90
CA ASN A 80 2.88 -25.42 4.59
C ASN A 80 4.19 -25.55 3.81
N ASP A 81 5.09 -26.44 4.24
CA ASP A 81 6.40 -26.66 3.61
C ASP A 81 7.19 -25.36 3.35
N GLY A 82 7.14 -24.43 4.32
CA GLY A 82 7.85 -23.14 4.26
C GLY A 82 7.23 -22.10 3.33
N LYS A 83 6.05 -22.37 2.75
CA LYS A 83 5.33 -21.45 1.85
C LYS A 83 4.02 -21.01 2.47
N ILE A 84 3.68 -19.74 2.25
CA ILE A 84 2.33 -19.26 2.58
C ILE A 84 1.31 -20.02 1.73
N GLU A 85 0.33 -20.62 2.38
CA GLU A 85 -0.73 -21.37 1.73
C GLU A 85 -2.05 -20.60 1.71
N SER A 86 -2.42 -20.02 2.85
CA SER A 86 -3.62 -19.20 2.97
C SER A 86 -3.45 -18.14 4.04
N GLY A 87 -4.37 -17.20 4.14
CA GLY A 87 -4.41 -16.21 5.20
C GLY A 87 -5.56 -15.24 5.03
N THR A 88 -6.01 -14.71 6.16
CA THR A 88 -7.06 -13.69 6.22
C THR A 88 -6.63 -12.59 7.19
N PHE A 89 -6.73 -11.36 6.75
CA PHE A 89 -6.38 -10.17 7.53
C PHE A 89 -7.56 -9.21 7.49
N ASN A 90 -8.00 -8.76 8.65
CA ASN A 90 -9.00 -7.70 8.80
C ASN A 90 -8.34 -6.46 9.36
N VAL A 91 -8.65 -5.32 8.77
CA VAL A 91 -8.12 -4.00 9.15
C VAL A 91 -9.24 -3.21 9.79
N ASP A 92 -9.01 -2.67 10.97
CA ASP A 92 -9.94 -1.76 11.65
C ASP A 92 -9.87 -0.37 11.02
N MET A 93 -10.84 -0.02 10.19
CA MET A 93 -10.89 1.27 9.50
C MET A 93 -11.08 2.45 10.46
N ALA A 94 -11.63 2.22 11.65
CA ALA A 94 -11.75 3.26 12.69
C ALA A 94 -10.41 3.62 13.33
N SER A 95 -9.42 2.70 13.28
CA SER A 95 -8.07 2.92 13.80
C SER A 95 -7.20 3.86 12.94
N LEU A 96 -7.67 4.26 11.75
CA LEU A 96 -6.93 5.15 10.85
C LEU A 96 -6.51 6.43 11.56
N LYS A 97 -5.19 6.71 11.53
CA LYS A 97 -4.54 7.87 12.16
C LYS A 97 -3.62 8.57 11.17
N ASP A 98 -3.57 9.89 11.27
CA ASP A 98 -2.58 10.73 10.61
C ASP A 98 -1.37 10.92 11.53
N SER A 99 -0.15 10.83 10.99
CA SER A 99 1.09 10.96 11.78
C SER A 99 1.27 12.35 12.39
N GLU A 100 0.67 13.38 11.80
CA GLU A 100 0.68 14.75 12.31
C GLU A 100 -0.52 15.03 13.24
N ALA A 101 -1.29 14.00 13.60
CA ALA A 101 -2.48 14.10 14.44
C ALA A 101 -3.54 15.09 13.93
N ASN A 102 -3.72 15.17 12.61
CA ASN A 102 -4.71 16.03 11.97
C ASN A 102 -6.12 15.45 12.11
N ALA A 103 -6.78 15.77 13.22
CA ALA A 103 -8.13 15.27 13.55
C ALA A 103 -9.19 15.58 12.46
N ARG A 104 -9.04 16.72 11.74
CA ARG A 104 -9.96 17.08 10.65
C ARG A 104 -9.80 16.13 9.47
N LEU A 105 -8.56 15.80 9.11
CA LEU A 105 -8.26 14.84 8.05
C LEU A 105 -8.75 13.44 8.43
N GLU A 106 -8.42 12.97 9.64
CA GLU A 106 -8.87 11.65 10.13
C GLU A 106 -10.39 11.53 10.07
N LYS A 107 -11.11 12.55 10.56
CA LYS A 107 -12.58 12.59 10.51
C LYS A 107 -13.09 12.52 9.06
N HIS A 108 -12.46 13.25 8.13
CA HIS A 108 -12.87 13.26 6.74
C HIS A 108 -12.60 11.91 6.06
N LEU A 109 -11.41 11.31 6.26
CA LEU A 109 -11.10 9.99 5.72
C LEU A 109 -12.06 8.90 6.22
N LYS A 110 -12.57 9.02 7.44
CA LYS A 110 -13.56 8.09 8.02
C LYS A 110 -15.00 8.35 7.60
N SER A 111 -15.28 9.52 7.00
CA SER A 111 -16.65 9.93 6.63
C SER A 111 -17.18 9.18 5.40
N VAL A 112 -18.48 9.37 5.14
CA VAL A 112 -19.20 8.84 3.95
C VAL A 112 -18.56 9.29 2.63
N ASP A 113 -17.92 10.45 2.62
CA ASP A 113 -17.25 10.97 1.42
C ASP A 113 -16.05 10.14 1.00
N PHE A 114 -15.41 9.42 1.94
CA PHE A 114 -14.18 8.68 1.67
C PHE A 114 -14.34 7.18 1.94
N PHE A 115 -14.01 6.69 3.14
CA PHE A 115 -14.06 5.26 3.46
C PHE A 115 -15.38 4.80 4.08
N ASP A 116 -16.24 5.73 4.52
CA ASP A 116 -17.56 5.45 5.12
C ASP A 116 -17.47 4.38 6.24
N VAL A 117 -16.62 4.64 7.22
CA VAL A 117 -16.23 3.68 8.26
C VAL A 117 -17.41 3.24 9.11
N GLN A 118 -18.47 4.06 9.24
CA GLN A 118 -19.69 3.66 9.95
C GLN A 118 -20.40 2.50 9.25
N LYS A 119 -20.41 2.49 7.93
CA LYS A 119 -21.01 1.43 7.12
C LYS A 119 -20.05 0.28 6.86
N TYR A 120 -18.78 0.60 6.68
CA TYR A 120 -17.72 -0.36 6.34
C TYR A 120 -16.60 -0.30 7.40
N PRO A 121 -16.84 -0.84 8.62
CA PRO A 121 -15.88 -0.73 9.71
C PRO A 121 -14.58 -1.52 9.49
N PHE A 122 -14.59 -2.46 8.56
CA PHE A 122 -13.43 -3.29 8.25
C PHE A 122 -13.11 -3.28 6.76
N ALA A 123 -11.80 -3.25 6.46
CA ALA A 123 -11.26 -3.73 5.21
C ALA A 123 -10.74 -5.15 5.41
N SER A 124 -10.67 -5.96 4.36
CA SER A 124 -10.14 -7.32 4.46
C SER A 124 -9.23 -7.69 3.32
N PHE A 125 -8.22 -8.50 3.61
CA PHE A 125 -7.35 -9.10 2.61
C PHE A 125 -7.32 -10.62 2.80
N LYS A 126 -7.66 -11.37 1.73
CA LYS A 126 -7.68 -12.84 1.74
C LYS A 126 -6.75 -13.37 0.68
N ILE A 127 -5.77 -14.17 1.07
CA ILE A 127 -4.73 -14.68 0.19
C ILE A 127 -5.33 -15.61 -0.88
N THR A 128 -4.91 -15.40 -2.12
CA THR A 128 -5.27 -16.19 -3.30
C THR A 128 -4.06 -16.84 -3.96
N GLY A 129 -2.84 -16.33 -3.70
CA GLY A 129 -1.64 -16.87 -4.30
C GLY A 129 -0.35 -16.42 -3.59
N PHE A 130 0.68 -17.23 -3.80
CA PHE A 130 2.03 -16.98 -3.29
C PHE A 130 3.02 -17.60 -4.27
N GLU A 131 3.81 -16.77 -4.93
CA GLU A 131 4.72 -17.20 -6.00
C GLU A 131 6.11 -16.58 -5.84
N ASN A 132 7.14 -17.34 -6.25
CA ASN A 132 8.49 -16.82 -6.38
C ASN A 132 8.78 -16.54 -7.85
N VAL A 133 9.02 -15.27 -8.17
CA VAL A 133 9.30 -14.80 -9.52
C VAL A 133 10.55 -13.92 -9.50
N ASN A 134 11.62 -14.30 -10.25
CA ASN A 134 12.84 -13.52 -10.36
C ASN A 134 13.41 -13.07 -8.98
N ASP A 135 13.61 -14.02 -8.08
CA ASP A 135 14.13 -13.82 -6.71
C ASP A 135 13.25 -12.93 -5.81
N LYS A 136 12.03 -12.60 -6.24
CA LYS A 136 11.02 -11.92 -5.42
C LYS A 136 9.88 -12.86 -5.10
N THR A 137 9.40 -12.78 -3.88
CA THR A 137 8.16 -13.42 -3.48
C THR A 137 7.00 -12.47 -3.75
N LEU A 138 6.03 -12.91 -4.54
CA LEU A 138 4.80 -12.18 -4.82
C LEU A 138 3.65 -12.78 -4.00
N LEU A 139 2.98 -11.93 -3.26
CA LEU A 139 1.77 -12.27 -2.52
C LEU A 139 0.56 -11.69 -3.26
N SER A 140 -0.39 -12.55 -3.59
CA SER A 140 -1.66 -12.17 -4.21
C SER A 140 -2.81 -12.39 -3.24
N GLY A 141 -3.79 -11.49 -3.25
CA GLY A 141 -4.97 -11.64 -2.42
C GLY A 141 -6.11 -10.70 -2.80
N ASN A 142 -7.30 -11.10 -2.42
CA ASN A 142 -8.51 -10.30 -2.59
C ASN A 142 -8.56 -9.22 -1.50
N LEU A 143 -8.36 -7.97 -1.90
CA LEU A 143 -8.54 -6.80 -1.06
C LEU A 143 -9.97 -6.29 -1.21
N THR A 144 -10.69 -6.24 -0.10
CA THR A 144 -12.02 -5.63 -0.03
C THR A 144 -11.92 -4.30 0.72
N LEU A 145 -12.27 -3.21 0.05
CA LEU A 145 -12.47 -1.89 0.63
C LEU A 145 -13.90 -1.45 0.37
N LYS A 146 -14.59 -1.01 1.39
CA LYS A 146 -16.04 -0.72 1.32
C LYS A 146 -16.80 -1.97 0.87
N ASP A 147 -17.49 -1.90 -0.27
CA ASP A 147 -18.28 -2.98 -0.88
C ASP A 147 -17.62 -3.57 -2.14
N THR A 148 -16.40 -3.18 -2.44
CA THR A 148 -15.72 -3.59 -3.67
C THR A 148 -14.53 -4.49 -3.35
N THR A 149 -14.40 -5.59 -4.08
CA THR A 149 -13.30 -6.56 -3.94
C THR A 149 -12.54 -6.68 -5.26
N ASN A 150 -11.24 -6.47 -5.19
CA ASN A 150 -10.31 -6.73 -6.30
C ASN A 150 -9.12 -7.56 -5.79
N ASN A 151 -8.54 -8.35 -6.65
CA ASN A 151 -7.30 -9.06 -6.38
C ASN A 151 -6.12 -8.10 -6.58
N VAL A 152 -5.18 -8.07 -5.64
CA VAL A 152 -3.94 -7.29 -5.72
C VAL A 152 -2.74 -8.19 -5.51
N THR A 153 -1.66 -7.93 -6.26
CA THR A 153 -0.39 -8.66 -6.17
C THR A 153 0.73 -7.67 -5.91
N PHE A 154 1.52 -7.93 -4.86
CA PHE A 154 2.64 -7.09 -4.45
C PHE A 154 3.80 -7.92 -3.89
N PRO A 155 5.06 -7.42 -3.95
CA PRO A 155 6.22 -8.14 -3.45
C PRO A 155 6.27 -8.11 -1.92
N VAL A 156 6.67 -9.24 -1.34
CA VAL A 156 6.87 -9.41 0.10
C VAL A 156 8.16 -10.17 0.41
N SER A 157 8.67 -9.98 1.61
CA SER A 157 9.67 -10.85 2.25
C SER A 157 9.00 -11.61 3.39
N VAL A 158 9.26 -12.92 3.48
CA VAL A 158 8.67 -13.80 4.49
C VAL A 158 9.80 -14.40 5.33
N PHE A 159 9.74 -14.19 6.61
CA PHE A 159 10.65 -14.76 7.60
C PHE A 159 9.83 -15.61 8.57
N HIS A 160 10.16 -16.87 8.71
CA HIS A 160 9.45 -17.73 9.65
C HIS A 160 10.42 -18.65 10.39
N THR A 161 10.04 -18.99 11.60
CA THR A 161 10.62 -20.02 12.45
C THR A 161 9.54 -21.05 12.77
N ASN A 162 9.85 -22.02 13.65
CA ASN A 162 8.83 -22.95 14.12
C ASN A 162 7.69 -22.26 14.88
N ASP A 163 7.97 -21.13 15.56
CA ASP A 163 7.05 -20.49 16.50
C ASP A 163 6.58 -19.10 16.08
N SER A 164 7.16 -18.53 15.04
CA SER A 164 6.87 -17.16 14.63
C SER A 164 6.93 -16.96 13.11
N VAL A 165 6.20 -15.97 12.65
CA VAL A 165 6.24 -15.50 11.26
C VAL A 165 6.28 -13.97 11.22
N LYS A 166 7.01 -13.43 10.25
CA LYS A 166 7.01 -12.02 9.87
C LYS A 166 6.86 -11.93 8.37
N VAL A 167 5.93 -11.12 7.90
CA VAL A 167 5.76 -10.78 6.49
C VAL A 167 5.91 -9.27 6.33
N GLU A 168 6.78 -8.84 5.43
CA GLU A 168 7.06 -7.44 5.12
C GLU A 168 6.83 -7.20 3.64
N SER A 169 6.02 -6.19 3.29
CA SER A 169 5.92 -5.74 1.91
C SER A 169 7.03 -4.76 1.55
N GLU A 170 7.46 -4.73 0.29
CA GLU A 170 7.99 -3.50 -0.27
C GLU A 170 6.90 -2.42 -0.23
N THR A 171 7.26 -1.14 -0.32
CA THR A 171 6.25 -0.09 -0.51
C THR A 171 5.63 -0.23 -1.90
N PHE A 172 4.32 -0.26 -1.97
CA PHE A 172 3.56 -0.37 -3.22
C PHE A 172 2.38 0.60 -3.21
N THR A 173 1.80 0.87 -4.37
CA THR A 173 0.58 1.68 -4.48
C THR A 173 -0.62 0.85 -4.89
N ILE A 174 -1.79 1.26 -4.43
CA ILE A 174 -3.09 0.85 -4.96
C ILE A 174 -3.83 2.07 -5.49
N ASP A 175 -4.52 1.92 -6.61
CA ASP A 175 -5.42 2.94 -7.15
C ASP A 175 -6.80 2.81 -6.46
N ARG A 176 -7.09 3.72 -5.51
CA ARG A 176 -8.33 3.72 -4.73
C ARG A 176 -9.62 3.85 -5.56
N SER A 177 -9.51 4.38 -6.77
CA SER A 177 -10.65 4.51 -7.69
C SER A 177 -11.24 3.15 -8.07
N LYS A 178 -10.40 2.11 -8.11
CA LYS A 178 -10.79 0.72 -8.36
C LYS A 178 -11.68 0.13 -7.25
N TRP A 179 -11.72 0.76 -6.07
CA TRP A 179 -12.60 0.43 -4.95
C TRP A 179 -13.70 1.49 -4.73
N ASN A 180 -13.99 2.27 -5.75
CA ASN A 180 -15.06 3.26 -5.71
C ASN A 180 -14.90 4.33 -4.59
N VAL A 181 -13.64 4.63 -4.20
CA VAL A 181 -13.32 5.74 -3.30
C VAL A 181 -13.11 6.99 -4.15
N ARG A 182 -14.16 7.81 -4.28
CA ARG A 182 -14.29 8.81 -5.35
C ARG A 182 -13.84 10.21 -4.98
N TYR A 183 -13.93 10.60 -3.71
CA TYR A 183 -13.75 11.99 -3.30
C TYR A 183 -12.45 12.61 -3.85
N GLY A 184 -12.58 13.72 -4.56
CA GLY A 184 -11.45 14.44 -5.16
C GLY A 184 -10.66 13.67 -6.23
N SER A 185 -11.19 12.57 -6.76
CA SER A 185 -10.54 11.74 -7.77
C SER A 185 -10.77 12.28 -9.19
N ARG A 186 -9.69 12.41 -9.95
CA ARG A 186 -9.77 12.75 -11.38
C ARG A 186 -10.34 11.62 -12.24
N SER A 187 -10.39 10.41 -11.73
CA SER A 187 -11.02 9.27 -12.42
C SER A 187 -12.54 9.36 -12.43
N PHE A 188 -13.14 10.22 -11.58
CA PHE A 188 -14.59 10.39 -11.47
C PHE A 188 -15.08 11.82 -11.72
N PHE A 189 -14.22 12.82 -11.55
CA PHE A 189 -14.61 14.21 -11.62
C PHE A 189 -13.67 15.04 -12.50
N ASP A 190 -14.22 15.77 -13.43
CA ASP A 190 -13.52 16.77 -14.22
C ASP A 190 -13.40 18.09 -13.45
N ASN A 191 -12.50 18.96 -13.91
CA ASN A 191 -12.37 20.35 -13.44
C ASN A 191 -12.01 20.55 -11.96
N LEU A 192 -11.35 19.57 -11.32
CA LEU A 192 -10.88 19.69 -9.95
C LEU A 192 -9.73 20.71 -9.77
N GLY A 193 -9.07 21.09 -10.87
CA GLY A 193 -7.87 21.94 -10.82
C GLY A 193 -6.80 21.35 -9.92
N GLU A 194 -6.24 22.14 -9.00
CA GLU A 194 -5.25 21.69 -8.02
C GLU A 194 -5.86 21.10 -6.73
N LYS A 195 -7.19 20.96 -6.68
CA LYS A 195 -7.90 20.41 -5.52
C LYS A 195 -8.05 18.89 -5.57
N TYR A 196 -7.53 18.25 -6.61
CA TYR A 196 -7.62 16.79 -6.70
C TYR A 196 -6.76 16.10 -5.63
N ILE A 197 -7.14 14.89 -5.30
CA ILE A 197 -6.39 13.95 -4.48
C ILE A 197 -5.96 12.82 -5.40
N ASN A 198 -4.68 12.44 -5.38
CA ASN A 198 -4.20 11.31 -6.18
C ASN A 198 -5.03 10.06 -5.88
N ASP A 199 -5.26 9.27 -6.91
CA ASP A 199 -5.93 8.00 -6.74
C ASP A 199 -5.01 6.93 -6.15
N ASP A 200 -3.69 7.10 -6.28
CA ASP A 200 -2.72 6.24 -5.64
C ASP A 200 -2.65 6.47 -4.13
N ILE A 201 -2.77 5.37 -3.40
CA ILE A 201 -2.43 5.28 -1.98
C ILE A 201 -1.21 4.38 -1.88
N GLU A 202 -0.12 4.87 -1.30
CA GLU A 202 1.04 4.05 -0.96
C GLU A 202 0.79 3.28 0.34
N LEU A 203 1.23 2.03 0.35
CA LEU A 203 1.13 1.13 1.49
C LEU A 203 2.49 0.47 1.76
N THR A 204 2.83 0.38 3.04
CA THR A 204 3.91 -0.45 3.56
C THR A 204 3.37 -1.29 4.71
N ILE A 205 3.54 -2.61 4.64
CA ILE A 205 2.90 -3.55 5.55
C ILE A 205 3.96 -4.40 6.23
N VAL A 206 3.90 -4.46 7.54
CA VAL A 206 4.68 -5.39 8.36
C VAL A 206 3.71 -6.11 9.28
N VAL A 207 3.58 -7.42 9.12
CA VAL A 207 2.77 -8.24 10.03
C VAL A 207 3.63 -9.30 10.70
N LYS A 208 3.43 -9.48 12.00
CA LYS A 208 4.13 -10.46 12.83
C LYS A 208 3.12 -11.35 13.53
N GLY A 209 3.39 -12.63 13.59
CA GLY A 209 2.52 -13.60 14.21
C GLY A 209 3.26 -14.68 14.97
N LYS A 210 2.55 -15.36 15.85
CA LYS A 210 3.00 -16.52 16.60
C LYS A 210 2.17 -17.72 16.23
N LYS A 211 2.80 -18.88 16.30
CA LYS A 211 2.13 -20.16 16.07
C LYS A 211 1.02 -20.36 17.09
N GLU A 212 -0.14 -20.81 16.61
CA GLU A 212 -1.29 -21.18 17.44
C GLU A 212 -1.00 -22.47 18.24
#